data_7cbca36c72005ae802e09cb56bd9b6a4
#
_entry.id   7cbca36c72005ae802e09cb56bd9b6a4
#
_cell.length_a   1.000
_cell.length_b   1.000
_cell.length_c   1.000
_cell.angle_alpha   90.00
_cell.angle_beta   90.00
_cell.angle_gamma   90.00
#
_symmetry.space_group_name_H-M   'P 1'
#
loop_
_entity.id
_entity.type
_entity.pdbx_description
1 polymer ?
#
loop_
_entity_poly.entity_id
_entity_poly.type
_entity_poly.pdbx_seq_one_letter_code
_entity_poly.pdbx_strand_id
1 'polypeptide(L)'
;MENERFRLHGIYKHFKGDLYILEDIIYHSETKEKMVAYRALYGEGRLWCRPYDMFFGEVDRKKYPNAEQKYRFELQDVESVVGKA
;
A
#
# COMPACT_ATOMS: atom_id res chain seq x y z
N MET A 1 9.07 -4.82 14.46
CA MET A 1 9.51 -4.97 13.07
C MET A 1 8.36 -4.78 12.12
N GLU A 2 8.62 -4.24 10.96
CA GLU A 2 7.59 -4.06 9.96
C GLU A 2 7.31 -5.36 9.22
N ASN A 3 6.16 -5.41 8.53
CA ASN A 3 5.78 -6.54 7.69
C ASN A 3 6.89 -6.77 6.66
N GLU A 4 7.18 -8.04 6.33
CA GLU A 4 8.24 -8.37 5.36
C GLU A 4 7.97 -7.81 3.97
N ARG A 5 6.72 -7.49 3.67
CA ARG A 5 6.35 -6.85 2.40
C ARG A 5 6.38 -5.31 2.49
N PHE A 6 6.78 -4.78 3.64
CA PHE A 6 6.91 -3.34 3.83
C PHE A 6 8.14 -2.81 3.10
N ARG A 7 7.95 -1.71 2.35
CA ARG A 7 9.06 -0.95 1.77
C ARG A 7 8.70 0.51 1.76
N LEU A 8 9.44 1.31 2.48
CA LEU A 8 9.24 2.76 2.49
C LEU A 8 9.46 3.30 1.07
N HIS A 9 8.51 4.09 0.58
CA HIS A 9 8.49 4.67 -0.78
C HIS A 9 8.39 3.61 -1.88
N GLY A 10 8.01 2.37 -1.52
CA GLY A 10 7.75 1.33 -2.51
C GLY A 10 6.45 1.59 -3.24
N ILE A 11 6.37 1.06 -4.47
CA ILE A 11 5.16 1.14 -5.28
C ILE A 11 4.33 -0.10 -5.01
N TYR A 12 3.06 0.09 -4.69
CA TYR A 12 2.13 -1.00 -4.40
C TYR A 12 0.97 -0.97 -5.36
N LYS A 13 0.54 -2.15 -5.78
CA LYS A 13 -0.64 -2.29 -6.64
C LYS A 13 -1.82 -2.74 -5.80
N HIS A 14 -2.89 -1.96 -5.82
CA HIS A 14 -4.16 -2.35 -5.21
C HIS A 14 -4.80 -3.44 -6.07
N PHE A 15 -5.50 -4.38 -5.44
CA PHE A 15 -6.08 -5.50 -6.18
C PHE A 15 -7.09 -5.07 -7.27
N LYS A 16 -7.58 -3.84 -7.19
CA LYS A 16 -8.45 -3.27 -8.24
C LYS A 16 -7.68 -2.64 -9.38
N GLY A 17 -6.34 -2.59 -9.30
CA GLY A 17 -5.48 -2.20 -10.40
C GLY A 17 -4.70 -0.91 -10.26
N ASP A 18 -5.11 -0.02 -9.36
CA ASP A 18 -4.43 1.27 -9.19
C ASP A 18 -3.11 1.13 -8.45
N LEU A 19 -2.19 2.05 -8.75
CA LEU A 19 -0.86 2.07 -8.12
C LEU A 19 -0.78 3.18 -7.08
N TYR A 20 -0.02 2.90 -6.01
CA TYR A 20 0.20 3.81 -4.90
C TYR A 20 1.64 3.74 -4.45
N ILE A 21 2.14 4.83 -3.85
CA ILE A 21 3.45 4.83 -3.20
C ILE A 21 3.23 4.87 -1.69
N LEU A 22 3.93 4.00 -0.95
CA LEU A 22 3.87 4.00 0.51
C LEU A 22 4.73 5.14 1.03
N GLU A 23 4.09 6.14 1.65
CA GLU A 23 4.79 7.34 2.06
C GLU A 23 5.40 7.22 3.46
N ASP A 24 4.66 6.64 4.39
CA ASP A 24 5.16 6.52 5.77
C ASP A 24 4.25 5.63 6.61
N ILE A 25 4.79 5.24 7.76
CA ILE A 25 4.02 4.65 8.84
C ILE A 25 3.69 5.77 9.80
N ILE A 26 2.42 5.94 10.13
CA ILE A 26 1.94 7.02 10.99
C ILE A 26 1.07 6.44 12.09
N TYR A 27 0.80 7.24 13.12
CA TYR A 27 0.00 6.82 14.26
C TYR A 27 -1.12 7.83 14.49
N HIS A 28 -2.32 7.30 14.73
CA HIS A 28 -3.47 8.13 15.07
C HIS A 28 -3.19 8.79 16.43
N SER A 29 -3.32 10.11 16.49
CA SER A 29 -2.92 10.86 17.70
C SER A 29 -3.75 10.51 18.93
N GLU A 30 -5.02 10.15 18.75
CA GLU A 30 -5.91 9.83 19.86
C GLU A 30 -5.89 8.36 20.23
N THR A 31 -6.05 7.48 19.24
CA THR A 31 -6.15 6.04 19.48
C THR A 31 -4.82 5.33 19.52
N LYS A 32 -3.77 5.97 19.01
CA LYS A 32 -2.44 5.40 18.84
C LYS A 32 -2.40 4.25 17.84
N GLU A 33 -3.45 4.11 17.05
CA GLU A 33 -3.51 3.07 16.02
C GLU A 33 -2.41 3.30 14.98
N LYS A 34 -1.72 2.21 14.62
CA LYS A 34 -0.69 2.23 13.60
C LYS A 34 -1.33 2.24 12.22
N MET A 35 -0.93 3.18 11.38
CA MET A 35 -1.53 3.41 10.07
C MET A 35 -0.45 3.46 9.01
N VAL A 36 -0.86 3.23 7.76
CA VAL A 36 0.00 3.44 6.59
C VAL A 36 -0.51 4.66 5.84
N ALA A 37 0.38 5.62 5.56
CA ALA A 37 0.09 6.74 4.68
C ALA A 37 0.58 6.39 3.29
N TYR A 38 -0.28 6.50 2.29
CA TYR A 38 0.06 6.12 0.92
C TYR A 38 -0.57 7.10 -0.06
N ARG A 39 0.15 7.37 -1.16
CA ARG A 39 -0.26 8.37 -2.14
C ARG A 39 -0.66 7.70 -3.44
N ALA A 40 -1.81 8.10 -3.97
CA ALA A 40 -2.29 7.62 -5.26
C ALA A 40 -1.34 8.11 -6.37
N LEU A 41 -0.99 7.20 -7.27
CA LEU A 41 -0.19 7.53 -8.46
C LEU A 41 -1.10 7.75 -9.66
N TYR A 42 -2.29 8.30 -9.39
CA TYR A 42 -3.27 8.63 -10.41
C TYR A 42 -4.07 9.84 -9.94
N GLY A 43 -4.82 10.45 -10.84
CA GLY A 43 -5.68 11.59 -10.52
C GLY A 43 -4.87 12.73 -9.93
N GLU A 44 -5.33 13.27 -8.81
CA GLU A 44 -4.69 14.41 -8.13
C GLU A 44 -3.52 14.00 -7.24
N GLY A 45 -3.21 12.71 -7.16
CA GLY A 45 -2.15 12.24 -6.28
C GLY A 45 -2.50 12.39 -4.81
N ARG A 46 -3.75 12.09 -4.46
CA ARG A 46 -4.25 12.27 -3.10
C ARG A 46 -3.54 11.34 -2.12
N LEU A 47 -3.25 11.87 -0.94
CA LEU A 47 -2.65 11.10 0.15
C LEU A 47 -3.75 10.49 1.00
N TRP A 48 -3.68 9.19 1.19
CA TRP A 48 -4.65 8.42 1.99
C TRP A 48 -3.96 7.79 3.18
N CYS A 49 -4.73 7.35 4.15
CA CYS A 49 -4.22 6.50 5.22
C CYS A 49 -5.19 5.37 5.49
N ARG A 50 -4.65 4.26 6.00
CA ARG A 50 -5.41 3.04 6.28
C ARG A 50 -4.74 2.33 7.45
N PRO A 51 -5.51 1.65 8.32
CA PRO A 51 -4.89 0.84 9.38
C PRO A 51 -3.85 -0.13 8.80
N TYR A 52 -2.74 -0.25 9.51
CA TYR A 52 -1.59 -1.05 9.07
C TYR A 52 -2.00 -2.47 8.66
N ASP A 53 -2.79 -3.15 9.52
CA ASP A 53 -3.19 -4.52 9.25
C ASP A 53 -4.13 -4.63 8.04
N MET A 54 -4.89 -3.58 7.77
CA MET A 54 -5.75 -3.56 6.58
C MET A 54 -4.94 -3.33 5.31
N PHE A 55 -3.92 -2.48 5.39
CA PHE A 55 -3.06 -2.23 4.23
C PHE A 55 -2.33 -3.52 3.81
N PHE A 56 -1.78 -4.24 4.77
CA PHE A 56 -1.02 -5.46 4.51
C PHE A 56 -1.87 -6.74 4.55
N GLY A 57 -3.18 -6.60 4.72
CA GLY A 57 -4.08 -7.75 4.81
C GLY A 57 -4.43 -8.34 3.46
N GLU A 58 -5.07 -9.50 3.51
CA GLU A 58 -5.51 -10.20 2.30
C GLU A 58 -6.79 -9.58 1.76
N VAL A 59 -7.03 -9.78 0.47
CA VAL A 59 -8.28 -9.41 -0.17
C VAL A 59 -9.42 -10.20 0.46
N ASP A 60 -10.56 -9.54 0.70
CA ASP A 60 -11.76 -10.21 1.19
C ASP A 60 -12.35 -11.05 0.05
N ARG A 61 -12.11 -12.37 0.10
CA ARG A 61 -12.55 -13.28 -0.94
C ARG A 61 -14.05 -13.52 -0.95
N LYS A 62 -14.73 -13.20 0.13
CA LYS A 62 -16.18 -13.27 0.16
C LYS A 62 -16.79 -12.17 -0.70
N LYS A 63 -16.18 -10.99 -0.65
CA LYS A 63 -16.65 -9.83 -1.40
C LYS A 63 -16.07 -9.80 -2.82
N TYR A 64 -14.83 -10.27 -2.98
CA TYR A 64 -14.13 -10.25 -4.26
C TYR A 64 -13.56 -11.64 -4.58
N PRO A 65 -14.44 -12.61 -4.90
CA PRO A 65 -13.97 -14.00 -5.08
C PRO A 65 -13.05 -14.19 -6.28
N ASN A 66 -13.08 -13.29 -7.26
CA ASN A 66 -12.28 -13.41 -8.48
C ASN A 66 -11.03 -12.53 -8.48
N ALA A 67 -10.68 -11.94 -7.33
CA ALA A 67 -9.48 -11.11 -7.26
C ALA A 67 -8.24 -11.96 -7.56
N GLU A 68 -7.37 -11.46 -8.43
CA GLU A 68 -6.15 -12.16 -8.82
C GLU A 68 -5.07 -12.06 -7.76
N GLN A 69 -5.00 -10.93 -7.05
CA GLN A 69 -4.02 -10.74 -5.98
C GLN A 69 -4.48 -11.38 -4.69
N LYS A 70 -3.54 -11.93 -3.94
CA LYS A 70 -3.81 -12.46 -2.61
C LYS A 70 -4.00 -11.32 -1.61
N TYR A 71 -3.14 -10.32 -1.67
CA TYR A 71 -3.15 -9.21 -0.72
C TYR A 71 -3.80 -7.99 -1.32
N ARG A 72 -4.38 -7.16 -0.44
CA ARG A 72 -5.06 -5.93 -0.87
C ARG A 72 -4.11 -5.01 -1.61
N PHE A 73 -2.87 -4.91 -1.14
CA PHE A 73 -1.79 -4.17 -1.80
C PHE A 73 -0.58 -5.07 -1.94
N GLU A 74 -0.02 -5.15 -3.14
CA GLU A 74 1.16 -5.96 -3.37
C GLU A 74 2.31 -5.11 -3.88
N LEU A 75 3.48 -5.29 -3.26
CA LEU A 75 4.69 -4.56 -3.63
C LEU A 75 5.10 -4.92 -5.05
N GLN A 76 5.36 -3.88 -5.86
CA GLN A 76 5.81 -4.05 -7.23
C GLN A 76 7.32 -3.94 -7.30
N ASP A 77 7.92 -4.77 -8.13
CA ASP A 77 9.37 -4.73 -8.36
C ASP A 77 9.65 -3.70 -9.45
N VAL A 78 9.81 -2.45 -9.02
CA VAL A 78 10.03 -1.33 -9.93
C VAL A 78 11.41 -0.77 -9.67
N GLU A 79 12.25 -0.74 -10.70
CA GLU A 79 13.58 -0.14 -10.62
C GLU A 79 13.53 1.29 -11.12
N SER A 80 14.27 2.16 -10.41
CA SER A 80 14.40 3.55 -10.82
C SER A 80 15.39 3.66 -11.97
N VAL A 81 14.94 4.23 -13.08
CA VAL A 81 15.84 4.50 -14.23
C VAL A 81 16.91 5.50 -13.83
N VAL A 82 16.57 6.46 -12.98
CA VAL A 82 17.53 7.48 -12.50
C VAL A 82 18.68 6.85 -11.74
N GLY A 83 18.40 5.82 -10.96
CA GLY A 83 19.43 5.13 -10.20
C GLY A 83 20.41 4.33 -11.06
N LYS A 84 20.13 4.18 -12.33
CA LYS A 84 20.97 3.43 -13.26
C LYS A 84 21.76 4.31 -14.21
N ALA A 85 21.51 5.57 -14.17
CA ALA A 85 22.16 6.52 -15.07
C ALA A 85 23.64 6.69 -14.75
#